data_8cb0e6cf4bd7e3eea1f1a4bee95e74c6
#
_entry.id   8cb0e6cf4bd7e3eea1f1a4bee95e74c6
#
_cell.length_a   1.000
_cell.length_b   1.000
_cell.length_c   1.000
_cell.angle_alpha   90.00
_cell.angle_beta   90.00
_cell.angle_gamma   90.00
#
_symmetry.space_group_name_H-M   'P 1'
#
loop_
_entity.id
_entity.type
_entity.pdbx_description
1 polymer ?
#
loop_
_entity_poly.entity_id
_entity_poly.type
_entity_poly.pdbx_seq_one_letter_code
_entity_poly.pdbx_strand_id
1 'polypeptide(L)'
;MAAPIADLRRVPLFGGLSERQLKKLARDFRPRAFRAGAAVVRQGEMSGVGFFIVTAGEARVSVNGAEVATLGPGDHFGELGLVSERERSATVTAGDGLECVEIPVWHFRRFVKDNPDVAWKLLQHLASLVADAEERLRQPSAAAAG
;
A
#
# COMPACT_ATOMS: atom_id res chain seq x y z
N MET A 1 0.24 -16.23 -8.63
CA MET A 1 -0.96 -16.16 -7.77
C MET A 1 -1.42 -14.71 -7.68
N ALA A 2 -2.67 -14.48 -8.00
CA ALA A 2 -3.22 -13.12 -7.97
C ALA A 2 -3.41 -12.63 -6.53
N ALA A 3 -3.45 -11.31 -6.34
CA ALA A 3 -3.76 -10.73 -5.06
C ALA A 3 -5.22 -11.03 -4.67
N PRO A 4 -5.50 -11.24 -3.36
CA PRO A 4 -6.88 -11.41 -2.90
C PRO A 4 -7.69 -10.12 -3.11
N ILE A 5 -8.85 -10.24 -3.75
CA ILE A 5 -9.70 -9.08 -4.04
C ILE A 5 -10.16 -8.37 -2.76
N ALA A 6 -10.51 -9.13 -1.73
CA ALA A 6 -10.94 -8.55 -0.46
C ALA A 6 -9.85 -7.68 0.17
N ASP A 7 -8.58 -8.09 0.04
CA ASP A 7 -7.46 -7.33 0.57
C ASP A 7 -7.23 -6.06 -0.25
N LEU A 8 -7.33 -6.16 -1.59
CA LEU A 8 -7.21 -4.99 -2.46
C LEU A 8 -8.28 -3.94 -2.16
N ARG A 9 -9.50 -4.39 -1.89
CA ARG A 9 -10.62 -3.50 -1.62
C ARG A 9 -10.39 -2.66 -0.36
N ARG A 10 -9.61 -3.16 0.59
CA ARG A 10 -9.30 -2.45 1.83
C ARG A 10 -8.18 -1.43 1.69
N VAL A 11 -7.45 -1.45 0.59
CA VAL A 11 -6.37 -0.47 0.34
C VAL A 11 -7.02 0.88 0.01
N PRO A 12 -6.73 1.94 0.78
CA PRO A 12 -7.40 3.24 0.57
C PRO A 12 -7.31 3.75 -0.86
N LEU A 13 -6.15 3.61 -1.51
CA LEU A 13 -5.94 4.06 -2.88
C LEU A 13 -6.94 3.40 -3.86
N PHE A 14 -7.34 2.16 -3.60
CA PHE A 14 -8.16 1.36 -4.51
C PHE A 14 -9.65 1.36 -4.15
N GLY A 15 -10.05 2.11 -3.12
CA GLY A 15 -11.43 2.08 -2.62
C GLY A 15 -12.49 2.49 -3.63
N GLY A 16 -12.13 3.27 -4.64
CA GLY A 16 -13.07 3.70 -5.69
C GLY A 16 -13.17 2.76 -6.89
N LEU A 17 -12.36 1.71 -6.94
CA LEU A 17 -12.35 0.79 -8.09
C LEU A 17 -13.47 -0.24 -8.01
N SER A 18 -14.03 -0.60 -9.18
CA SER A 18 -15.02 -1.66 -9.27
C SER A 18 -14.36 -3.03 -9.05
N GLU A 19 -15.17 -4.04 -8.74
CA GLU A 19 -14.67 -5.41 -8.59
C GLU A 19 -13.96 -5.89 -9.86
N ARG A 20 -14.51 -5.56 -11.03
CA ARG A 20 -13.88 -5.91 -12.31
C ARG A 20 -12.51 -5.29 -12.46
N GLN A 21 -12.36 -4.01 -12.07
CA GLN A 21 -11.09 -3.31 -12.12
C GLN A 21 -10.10 -3.90 -11.12
N LEU A 22 -10.55 -4.22 -9.91
CA LEU A 22 -9.71 -4.88 -8.91
C LEU A 22 -9.23 -6.26 -9.38
N LYS A 23 -10.10 -7.04 -10.02
CA LYS A 23 -9.71 -8.34 -10.58
C LYS A 23 -8.63 -8.19 -11.65
N LYS A 24 -8.74 -7.18 -12.50
CA LYS A 24 -7.71 -6.88 -13.50
C LYS A 24 -6.38 -6.53 -12.84
N LEU A 25 -6.41 -5.64 -11.87
CA LEU A 25 -5.21 -5.22 -11.12
C LEU A 25 -4.57 -6.41 -10.41
N ALA A 26 -5.38 -7.25 -9.78
CA ALA A 26 -4.90 -8.41 -9.01
C ALA A 26 -4.02 -9.36 -9.84
N ARG A 27 -4.26 -9.46 -11.13
CA ARG A 27 -3.49 -10.34 -12.03
C ARG A 27 -2.03 -9.91 -12.19
N ASP A 28 -1.73 -8.64 -11.96
CA ASP A 28 -0.39 -8.10 -12.11
C ASP A 28 0.47 -8.27 -10.87
N PHE A 29 -0.11 -8.75 -9.78
CA PHE A 29 0.63 -9.05 -8.56
C PHE A 29 1.38 -10.37 -8.69
N ARG A 30 2.56 -10.43 -8.07
CA ARG A 30 3.44 -11.60 -8.07
C ARG A 30 3.79 -12.04 -6.66
N PRO A 31 3.91 -13.35 -6.41
CA PRO A 31 4.30 -13.83 -5.08
C PRO A 31 5.76 -13.49 -4.79
N ARG A 32 6.03 -13.13 -3.53
CA ARG A 32 7.36 -12.86 -3.02
C ARG A 32 7.50 -13.48 -1.63
N ALA A 33 8.65 -14.08 -1.36
CA ALA A 33 9.00 -14.63 -0.05
C ALA A 33 10.28 -13.96 0.44
N PHE A 34 10.39 -13.75 1.75
CA PHE A 34 11.52 -13.05 2.34
C PHE A 34 12.06 -13.82 3.53
N ARG A 35 13.38 -13.80 3.67
CA ARG A 35 14.04 -14.38 4.87
C ARG A 35 13.79 -13.47 6.06
N ALA A 36 13.64 -14.08 7.22
CA ALA A 36 13.56 -13.33 8.47
C ALA A 36 14.76 -12.38 8.59
N GLY A 37 14.49 -11.14 8.96
CA GLY A 37 15.51 -10.09 9.08
C GLY A 37 15.82 -9.34 7.80
N ALA A 38 15.34 -9.78 6.64
CA ALA A 38 15.58 -9.06 5.39
C ALA A 38 14.81 -7.74 5.36
N ALA A 39 15.43 -6.69 4.88
CA ALA A 39 14.74 -5.42 4.65
C ALA A 39 14.00 -5.51 3.32
N VAL A 40 12.67 -5.45 3.37
CA VAL A 40 11.84 -5.46 2.17
C VAL A 40 11.89 -4.09 1.49
N VAL A 41 11.73 -3.03 2.28
CA VAL A 41 11.93 -1.64 1.85
C VAL A 41 12.65 -0.91 2.97
N ARG A 42 13.44 0.11 2.60
CA ARG A 42 14.23 0.90 3.56
C ARG A 42 13.80 2.35 3.55
N GLN A 43 13.64 2.92 4.73
CA GLN A 43 13.37 4.35 4.90
C GLN A 43 14.45 5.17 4.20
N GLY A 44 14.03 6.23 3.52
CA GLY A 44 14.94 7.14 2.83
C GLY A 44 15.31 6.71 1.41
N GLU A 45 15.10 5.45 1.05
CA GLU A 45 15.34 5.00 -0.32
C GLU A 45 14.21 5.48 -1.23
N MET A 46 14.55 5.79 -2.47
CA MET A 46 13.55 6.14 -3.47
C MET A 46 12.64 4.95 -3.73
N SER A 47 11.35 5.22 -3.86
CA SER A 47 10.38 4.17 -4.10
C SER A 47 10.53 3.65 -5.53
N GLY A 48 11.23 2.56 -5.69
CA GLY A 48 11.38 1.92 -6.99
C GLY A 48 10.84 0.51 -7.03
N VAL A 49 10.40 -0.01 -5.89
CA VAL A 49 10.05 -1.42 -5.78
C VAL A 49 8.58 -1.63 -6.12
N GLY A 50 7.68 -1.29 -5.24
CA GLY A 50 6.26 -1.49 -5.51
C GLY A 50 5.42 -1.50 -4.26
N PHE A 51 4.23 -2.06 -4.42
CA PHE A 51 3.25 -2.17 -3.37
C PHE A 51 3.06 -3.64 -2.99
N PHE A 52 2.94 -3.90 -1.68
CA PHE A 52 2.89 -5.25 -1.13
C PHE A 52 1.64 -5.49 -0.30
N ILE A 53 1.08 -6.69 -0.42
CA ILE A 53 0.07 -7.21 0.51
C ILE A 53 0.65 -8.46 1.17
N VAL A 54 0.62 -8.50 2.49
CA VAL A 54 1.11 -9.66 3.26
C VAL A 54 0.10 -10.81 3.12
N THR A 55 0.58 -11.98 2.75
CA THR A 55 -0.25 -13.18 2.60
C THR A 55 0.04 -14.22 3.68
N ALA A 56 1.23 -14.23 4.26
CA ALA A 56 1.61 -15.13 5.35
C ALA A 56 2.74 -14.52 6.15
N GLY A 57 2.88 -14.95 7.41
CA GLY A 57 3.93 -14.48 8.28
C GLY A 57 3.71 -13.05 8.76
N GLU A 58 4.81 -12.37 9.09
CA GLU A 58 4.73 -11.00 9.61
C GLU A 58 5.83 -10.11 9.05
N ALA A 59 5.57 -8.81 9.04
CA ALA A 59 6.53 -7.78 8.69
C ALA A 59 6.53 -6.72 9.79
N ARG A 60 7.69 -6.13 10.07
CA ARG A 60 7.84 -5.09 11.09
C ARG A 60 8.15 -3.78 10.44
N VAL A 61 7.39 -2.76 10.82
CA VAL A 61 7.56 -1.41 10.29
C VAL A 61 8.31 -0.58 11.32
N SER A 62 9.39 0.08 10.89
CA SER A 62 10.16 0.97 11.76
C SER A 62 10.34 2.33 11.08
N VAL A 63 10.37 3.37 11.91
CA VAL A 63 10.64 4.75 11.49
C VAL A 63 11.73 5.30 12.39
N ASN A 64 12.80 5.80 11.79
CA ASN A 64 13.96 6.31 12.51
C ASN A 64 14.51 5.30 13.53
N GLY A 65 14.51 4.03 13.18
CA GLY A 65 15.03 2.95 14.01
C GLY A 65 14.07 2.42 15.07
N ALA A 66 12.91 3.04 15.26
CA ALA A 66 11.91 2.61 16.24
C ALA A 66 10.79 1.82 15.58
N GLU A 67 10.49 0.63 16.10
CA GLU A 67 9.40 -0.18 15.60
C GLU A 67 8.06 0.49 15.94
N VAL A 68 7.22 0.70 14.90
CA VAL A 68 5.95 1.41 15.05
C VAL A 68 4.75 0.52 14.76
N ALA A 69 4.93 -0.60 14.06
CA ALA A 69 3.82 -1.49 13.73
C ALA A 69 4.34 -2.88 13.33
N THR A 70 3.46 -3.86 13.47
CA THR A 70 3.65 -5.21 12.92
C THR A 70 2.50 -5.48 11.96
N LEU A 71 2.82 -5.97 10.77
CA LEU A 71 1.85 -6.29 9.73
C LEU A 71 1.71 -7.80 9.62
N GLY A 72 0.48 -8.26 9.49
CA GLY A 72 0.14 -9.67 9.27
C GLY A 72 -0.68 -9.87 8.00
N PRO A 73 -1.15 -11.11 7.75
CA PRO A 73 -1.91 -11.41 6.54
C PRO A 73 -3.09 -10.47 6.34
N GLY A 74 -3.22 -9.97 5.11
CA GLY A 74 -4.23 -8.98 4.73
C GLY A 74 -3.78 -7.53 4.86
N ASP A 75 -2.71 -7.27 5.59
CA ASP A 75 -2.15 -5.91 5.71
C ASP A 75 -1.30 -5.58 4.48
N HIS A 76 -1.10 -4.30 4.25
CA HIS A 76 -0.38 -3.82 3.07
C HIS A 76 0.60 -2.71 3.42
N PHE A 77 1.54 -2.46 2.51
CA PHE A 77 2.47 -1.34 2.63
C PHE A 77 3.00 -0.92 1.25
N GLY A 78 3.36 0.35 1.15
CA GLY A 78 3.96 0.91 -0.06
C GLY A 78 2.97 1.42 -1.10
N GLU A 79 1.68 1.53 -0.77
CA GLU A 79 0.65 1.95 -1.72
C GLU A 79 0.90 3.34 -2.32
N LEU A 80 1.33 4.29 -1.50
CA LEU A 80 1.58 5.65 -1.99
C LEU A 80 2.77 5.71 -2.94
N GLY A 81 3.71 4.78 -2.82
CA GLY A 81 4.84 4.66 -3.74
C GLY A 81 4.43 4.32 -5.17
N LEU A 82 3.20 3.83 -5.38
CA LEU A 82 2.68 3.58 -6.73
C LEU A 82 2.43 4.86 -7.51
N VAL A 83 2.05 5.94 -6.83
CA VAL A 83 1.66 7.21 -7.45
C VAL A 83 2.55 8.38 -7.03
N SER A 84 3.43 8.19 -6.06
CA SER A 84 4.32 9.22 -5.54
C SER A 84 5.78 8.83 -5.78
N GLU A 85 6.62 9.81 -6.12
CA GLU A 85 8.06 9.62 -6.29
C GLU A 85 8.84 9.99 -5.02
N ARG A 86 8.15 10.10 -3.89
CA ARG A 86 8.78 10.44 -2.62
C ARG A 86 9.58 9.27 -2.07
N GLU A 87 10.54 9.59 -1.18
CA GLU A 87 11.29 8.59 -0.44
C GLU A 87 10.37 7.72 0.43
N ARG A 88 10.80 6.51 0.70
CA ARG A 88 10.10 5.63 1.63
C ARG A 88 10.10 6.26 3.02
N SER A 89 8.91 6.33 3.64
CA SER A 89 8.74 6.93 4.96
C SER A 89 9.11 5.99 6.11
N ALA A 90 9.28 4.71 5.82
CA ALA A 90 9.54 3.69 6.83
C ALA A 90 10.39 2.55 6.26
N THR A 91 11.01 1.80 7.16
CA THR A 91 11.66 0.53 6.83
C THR A 91 10.69 -0.60 7.15
N VAL A 92 10.56 -1.57 6.25
CA VAL A 92 9.78 -2.79 6.49
C VAL A 92 10.75 -3.97 6.48
N THR A 93 10.82 -4.67 7.59
CA THR A 93 11.71 -5.81 7.79
C THR A 93 10.88 -7.09 7.90
N ALA A 94 11.31 -8.14 7.23
CA ALA A 94 10.63 -9.42 7.30
C ALA A 94 10.80 -10.06 8.68
N GLY A 95 9.68 -10.48 9.27
CA GLY A 95 9.68 -11.40 10.40
C GLY A 95 9.69 -12.84 9.92
N ASP A 96 9.27 -13.76 10.78
CA ASP A 96 9.25 -15.17 10.43
C ASP A 96 8.21 -15.50 9.37
N GLY A 97 8.65 -16.21 8.33
CA GLY A 97 7.76 -16.77 7.33
C GLY A 97 7.03 -15.75 6.47
N LEU A 98 7.60 -14.54 6.28
CA LEU A 98 6.93 -13.51 5.50
C LEU A 98 6.77 -13.92 4.04
N GLU A 99 5.52 -13.92 3.60
CA GLU A 99 5.16 -14.05 2.20
C GLU A 99 4.23 -12.91 1.82
N CYS A 100 4.43 -12.36 0.63
CA CYS A 100 3.65 -11.25 0.12
C CYS A 100 3.27 -11.49 -1.34
N VAL A 101 2.31 -10.72 -1.82
CA VAL A 101 2.15 -10.49 -3.25
C VAL A 101 2.52 -9.04 -3.52
N GLU A 102 3.21 -8.80 -4.62
CA GLU A 102 3.75 -7.50 -5.00
C GLU A 102 3.30 -7.09 -6.39
N ILE A 103 2.94 -5.81 -6.55
CA ILE A 103 2.85 -5.21 -7.87
C ILE A 103 3.95 -4.17 -8.02
N PRO A 104 4.86 -4.33 -8.99
CA PRO A 104 5.87 -3.33 -9.28
C PRO A 104 5.26 -2.03 -9.81
N VAL A 105 5.93 -0.90 -9.56
CA VAL A 105 5.44 0.42 -9.96
C VAL A 105 5.17 0.49 -11.48
N TRP A 106 6.06 -0.05 -12.31
CA TRP A 106 5.88 0.01 -13.76
C TRP A 106 4.68 -0.80 -14.25
N HIS A 107 4.34 -1.91 -13.61
CA HIS A 107 3.14 -2.68 -13.92
C HIS A 107 1.88 -1.89 -13.56
N PHE A 108 1.90 -1.22 -12.40
CA PHE A 108 0.79 -0.38 -12.00
C PHE A 108 0.59 0.79 -12.98
N ARG A 109 1.68 1.44 -13.38
CA ARG A 109 1.61 2.54 -14.36
C ARG A 109 1.03 2.08 -15.68
N ARG A 110 1.44 0.91 -16.16
CA ARG A 110 0.88 0.31 -17.38
C ARG A 110 -0.61 0.05 -17.23
N PHE A 111 -1.01 -0.53 -16.10
CA PHE A 111 -2.42 -0.79 -15.81
C PHE A 111 -3.24 0.48 -15.89
N VAL A 112 -2.78 1.57 -15.31
CA VAL A 112 -3.48 2.85 -15.35
C VAL A 112 -3.53 3.41 -16.77
N LYS A 113 -2.45 3.33 -17.53
CA LYS A 113 -2.41 3.81 -18.92
C LYS A 113 -3.36 3.02 -19.83
N ASP A 114 -3.44 1.72 -19.61
CA ASP A 114 -4.32 0.85 -20.42
C ASP A 114 -5.80 0.93 -20.00
N ASN A 115 -6.06 1.51 -18.84
CA ASN A 115 -7.41 1.65 -18.28
C ASN A 115 -7.64 3.08 -17.80
N PRO A 116 -7.89 4.04 -18.74
CA PRO A 116 -8.03 5.46 -18.36
C PRO A 116 -9.13 5.73 -17.33
N ASP A 117 -10.19 4.93 -17.31
CA ASP A 117 -11.25 5.05 -16.31
C ASP A 117 -10.72 4.84 -14.91
N VAL A 118 -9.72 3.96 -14.75
CA VAL A 118 -9.07 3.72 -13.46
C VAL A 118 -8.37 4.99 -12.99
N ALA A 119 -7.64 5.67 -13.89
CA ALA A 119 -6.93 6.90 -13.54
C ALA A 119 -7.92 7.95 -13.01
N TRP A 120 -9.05 8.13 -13.67
CA TRP A 120 -10.07 9.08 -13.22
C TRP A 120 -10.64 8.70 -11.86
N LYS A 121 -10.96 7.43 -11.65
CA LYS A 121 -11.47 6.95 -10.35
C LYS A 121 -10.46 7.12 -9.23
N LEU A 122 -9.18 6.87 -9.52
CA LEU A 122 -8.11 7.11 -8.54
C LEU A 122 -8.05 8.58 -8.15
N LEU A 123 -8.11 9.48 -9.12
CA LEU A 123 -8.11 10.92 -8.86
C LEU A 123 -9.30 11.35 -8.00
N GLN A 124 -10.50 10.88 -8.34
CA GLN A 124 -11.70 11.21 -7.57
C GLN A 124 -11.61 10.69 -6.14
N HIS A 125 -11.12 9.46 -5.98
CA HIS A 125 -11.00 8.84 -4.67
C HIS A 125 -9.93 9.53 -3.82
N LEU A 126 -8.78 9.86 -4.40
CA LEU A 126 -7.72 10.60 -3.71
C LEU A 126 -8.23 11.96 -3.26
N ALA A 127 -9.02 12.64 -4.09
CA ALA A 127 -9.61 13.93 -3.72
C ALA A 127 -10.53 13.77 -2.50
N SER A 128 -11.32 12.69 -2.43
CA SER A 128 -12.18 12.45 -1.27
C SER A 128 -11.36 12.15 -0.02
N LEU A 129 -10.26 11.42 -0.14
CA LEU A 129 -9.37 11.15 1.00
C LEU A 129 -8.72 12.44 1.52
N VAL A 130 -8.33 13.33 0.62
CA VAL A 130 -7.79 14.65 1.00
C VAL A 130 -8.86 15.47 1.73
N ALA A 131 -10.08 15.52 1.19
CA ALA A 131 -11.18 16.25 1.81
C ALA A 131 -11.49 15.72 3.21
N ASP A 132 -11.49 14.39 3.38
CA ASP A 132 -11.71 13.78 4.69
C ASP A 132 -10.58 14.13 5.67
N ALA A 133 -9.33 14.16 5.20
CA ALA A 133 -8.20 14.53 6.04
C ALA A 133 -8.29 16.01 6.46
N GLU A 134 -8.66 16.90 5.55
CA GLU A 134 -8.87 18.31 5.86
C GLU A 134 -9.99 18.50 6.88
N GLU A 135 -11.08 17.75 6.75
CA GLU A 135 -12.19 17.80 7.69
C GLU A 135 -11.74 17.39 9.09
N ARG A 136 -10.94 16.32 9.20
CA ARG A 136 -10.39 15.90 10.50
C ARG A 136 -9.49 16.95 11.12
N LEU A 137 -8.73 17.69 10.33
CA LEU A 137 -7.87 18.77 10.82
C LEU A 137 -8.68 19.97 11.33
N ARG A 138 -9.88 20.21 10.77
CA ARG A 138 -10.73 21.32 11.19
C ARG A 138 -11.55 21.01 12.45
N GLN A 139 -11.73 19.73 12.77
CA GLN A 139 -12.49 19.33 13.97
C GLN A 139 -11.63 19.45 15.22
N PRO A 140 -12.20 19.95 16.35
CA PRO A 140 -11.47 19.91 17.62
C PRO A 140 -11.15 18.45 17.96
N SER A 141 -9.90 18.17 18.35
CA SER A 141 -9.56 16.82 18.77
C SER A 141 -10.20 16.51 20.12
N ALA A 142 -10.55 15.24 20.37
CA ALA A 142 -11.06 14.81 21.67
C ALA A 142 -10.06 15.11 22.79
N ALA A 143 -8.77 15.05 22.50
CA ALA A 143 -7.72 15.39 23.48
C ALA A 143 -7.73 16.86 23.83
N ALA A 144 -8.03 17.75 22.89
CA ALA A 144 -8.14 19.19 23.15
C ALA A 144 -9.42 19.54 23.86
N ALA A 145 -10.48 18.74 23.68
CA ALA A 145 -11.78 18.96 24.32
C ALA A 145 -11.85 18.38 25.74
N GLY A 146 -10.95 17.47 26.04
CA GLY A 146 -10.94 16.78 27.33
C GLY A 146 -10.14 17.47 28.42
#